data_1f23a2a9609c9e657b4f22cf5ec75970
#
_entry.id   1f23a2a9609c9e657b4f22cf5ec75970
#
_cell.length_a   1.000
_cell.length_b   1.000
_cell.length_c   1.000
_cell.angle_alpha   90.00
_cell.angle_beta   90.00
_cell.angle_gamma   90.00
#
_symmetry.space_group_name_H-M   'P 1'
#
loop_
_entity.id
_entity.type
_entity.pdbx_description
1 polymer ?
#
loop_
_entity_poly.entity_id
_entity_poly.type
_entity_poly.pdbx_seq_one_letter_code
_entity_poly.pdbx_strand_id
1 'polypeptide(L)'
;MKMKKWQATVLVCTSLLCLSACNNQMESQADKQNGDKNAQISSQMAKQGEAVPDFELKGVDGKTYRLSDYKGKKVYLKFWASWCSICLASLPDTDELTKEASDDYVILTVVSPGQKGEQAEEAFKKWYQGLDYKNLPVLLDPSGQLLASYGVRSYPTQAFIDKEGKLVKTQPGFMDKDTILQMLKNID
;
A
#
# COMPACT_ATOMS: atom_id res chain seq x y z
N MET A 1 44.37 45.20 -29.06
CA MET A 1 43.92 46.19 -30.07
C MET A 1 42.43 46.10 -30.27
N LYS A 2 41.75 47.25 -30.07
CA LYS A 2 40.40 47.68 -30.47
C LYS A 2 39.22 47.05 -29.71
N MET A 3 38.82 47.78 -28.67
CA MET A 3 37.47 47.88 -28.10
C MET A 3 36.50 48.46 -29.14
N LYS A 4 35.26 47.97 -29.18
CA LYS A 4 34.17 48.73 -29.74
C LYS A 4 32.99 48.71 -28.73
N LYS A 5 32.83 49.86 -28.12
CA LYS A 5 31.65 50.29 -27.37
C LYS A 5 30.50 50.46 -28.35
N TRP A 6 29.29 50.07 -27.98
CA TRP A 6 28.09 50.69 -28.50
C TRP A 6 27.06 50.86 -27.39
N GLN A 7 26.56 52.08 -27.43
CA GLN A 7 25.77 52.75 -26.39
C GLN A 7 24.27 52.42 -26.48
N ALA A 8 23.71 52.51 -25.38
CA ALA A 8 22.37 52.88 -24.95
C ALA A 8 21.33 53.35 -26.01
N THR A 9 20.10 52.82 -25.81
CA THR A 9 18.94 53.64 -26.03
C THR A 9 17.87 53.22 -25.01
N VAL A 10 17.60 54.15 -24.11
CA VAL A 10 16.51 54.17 -23.14
C VAL A 10 15.23 54.59 -23.92
N LEU A 11 14.16 53.86 -23.78
CA LEU A 11 12.84 54.34 -24.14
C LEU A 11 11.87 54.01 -22.97
N VAL A 12 11.60 55.07 -22.27
CA VAL A 12 10.54 55.21 -21.27
C VAL A 12 9.22 55.29 -22.03
N CYS A 13 8.28 54.43 -21.73
CA CYS A 13 6.86 54.68 -21.99
C CYS A 13 6.04 54.37 -20.76
N THR A 14 5.54 55.46 -20.22
CA THR A 14 4.59 55.56 -19.10
C THR A 14 3.17 55.27 -19.54
N SER A 15 2.39 54.82 -18.54
CA SER A 15 0.93 54.92 -18.38
C SER A 15 0.03 53.99 -19.19
N LEU A 16 -0.80 53.19 -18.56
CA LEU A 16 -2.12 53.54 -18.02
C LEU A 16 -2.75 52.37 -17.26
N LEU A 17 -3.31 52.68 -16.10
CA LEU A 17 -4.21 51.83 -15.32
C LEU A 17 -5.47 51.48 -16.15
N CYS A 18 -5.84 50.20 -16.14
CA CYS A 18 -7.22 49.77 -16.33
C CYS A 18 -7.53 48.67 -15.32
N LEU A 19 -8.22 49.04 -14.25
CA LEU A 19 -9.01 48.13 -13.43
C LEU A 19 -10.19 47.65 -14.30
N SER A 20 -10.28 46.35 -14.52
CA SER A 20 -11.51 45.71 -14.96
C SER A 20 -11.68 44.42 -14.21
N ALA A 21 -12.52 44.46 -13.19
CA ALA A 21 -13.13 43.31 -12.57
C ALA A 21 -14.04 42.62 -13.62
N CYS A 22 -13.72 41.41 -13.99
CA CYS A 22 -14.67 40.51 -14.66
C CYS A 22 -14.78 39.25 -13.81
N ASN A 23 -15.89 39.25 -13.10
CA ASN A 23 -16.51 38.05 -12.52
C ASN A 23 -16.94 37.15 -13.68
N ASN A 24 -16.32 35.99 -13.84
CA ASN A 24 -16.80 34.99 -14.79
C ASN A 24 -17.16 33.73 -14.01
N GLN A 25 -18.45 33.63 -13.66
CA GLN A 25 -19.10 32.37 -13.37
C GLN A 25 -18.99 31.51 -14.63
N MET A 26 -18.25 30.40 -14.54
CA MET A 26 -18.26 29.40 -15.57
C MET A 26 -19.04 28.20 -15.02
N GLU A 27 -20.23 28.06 -15.54
CA GLU A 27 -21.12 26.94 -15.33
C GLU A 27 -20.42 25.62 -15.66
N SER A 28 -20.48 24.74 -14.70
CA SER A 28 -20.03 23.36 -14.76
C SER A 28 -20.90 22.59 -15.75
N GLN A 29 -20.35 22.22 -16.89
CA GLN A 29 -20.90 21.14 -17.70
C GLN A 29 -20.54 19.81 -17.08
N ALA A 30 -21.56 19.06 -16.67
CA ALA A 30 -21.48 17.71 -16.18
C ALA A 30 -21.13 16.76 -17.34
N ASP A 31 -19.88 16.38 -17.45
CA ASP A 31 -19.49 15.20 -18.24
C ASP A 31 -19.67 13.95 -17.40
N LYS A 32 -20.65 13.16 -17.83
CA LYS A 32 -20.86 11.78 -17.37
C LYS A 32 -19.68 10.93 -17.85
N GLN A 33 -18.65 10.78 -17.04
CA GLN A 33 -17.67 9.75 -17.24
C GLN A 33 -18.05 8.51 -16.43
N ASN A 34 -18.28 7.48 -17.20
CA ASN A 34 -18.56 6.10 -16.82
C ASN A 34 -17.47 5.57 -15.88
N GLY A 35 -17.89 5.15 -14.69
CA GLY A 35 -16.94 4.82 -13.62
C GLY A 35 -16.30 3.44 -13.82
N ASP A 36 -15.05 3.44 -14.17
CA ASP A 36 -14.16 2.36 -13.78
C ASP A 36 -13.89 2.49 -12.28
N LYS A 37 -14.54 1.63 -11.51
CA LYS A 37 -14.26 1.47 -10.08
C LYS A 37 -12.95 0.69 -9.92
N ASN A 38 -11.85 1.32 -10.26
CA ASN A 38 -10.54 0.87 -9.82
C ASN A 38 -10.42 1.31 -8.35
N ALA A 39 -10.48 0.34 -7.43
CA ALA A 39 -10.35 0.60 -5.99
C ALA A 39 -8.96 1.19 -5.75
N GLN A 40 -8.93 2.51 -5.57
CA GLN A 40 -7.70 3.25 -5.31
C GLN A 40 -7.30 3.00 -3.85
N ILE A 41 -6.20 2.32 -3.65
CA ILE A 41 -5.52 2.34 -2.36
C ILE A 41 -5.17 3.80 -2.10
N SER A 42 -5.74 4.37 -1.03
CA SER A 42 -5.44 5.75 -0.64
C SER A 42 -3.93 5.89 -0.42
N SER A 43 -3.32 6.90 -1.00
CA SER A 43 -1.89 7.21 -0.84
C SER A 43 -1.52 7.71 0.56
N GLN A 44 -2.44 7.63 1.51
CA GLN A 44 -2.20 8.02 2.90
C GLN A 44 -1.34 6.98 3.61
N MET A 45 -0.34 7.46 4.34
CA MET A 45 0.47 6.61 5.23
C MET A 45 -0.39 6.14 6.40
N ALA A 46 -0.38 4.84 6.66
CA ALA A 46 -1.00 4.26 7.84
C ALA A 46 -0.23 4.71 9.09
N LYS A 47 -0.93 5.33 10.05
CA LYS A 47 -0.36 5.77 11.30
C LYS A 47 -0.96 5.01 12.47
N GLN A 48 -0.12 4.73 13.45
CA GLN A 48 -0.55 4.04 14.66
C GLN A 48 -1.70 4.79 15.35
N GLY A 49 -2.77 4.06 15.70
CA GLY A 49 -3.98 4.59 16.31
C GLY A 49 -4.98 5.21 15.32
N GLU A 50 -4.62 5.36 14.04
CA GLU A 50 -5.53 5.87 12.99
C GLU A 50 -6.11 4.72 12.15
N ALA A 51 -7.30 4.93 11.59
CA ALA A 51 -7.88 4.00 10.65
C ALA A 51 -6.99 3.86 9.42
N VAL A 52 -6.70 2.62 9.04
CA VAL A 52 -5.91 2.36 7.83
C VAL A 52 -6.79 2.48 6.58
N PRO A 53 -6.22 2.93 5.45
CA PRO A 53 -6.96 2.94 4.19
C PRO A 53 -7.41 1.53 3.81
N ASP A 54 -8.64 1.41 3.29
CA ASP A 54 -9.09 0.15 2.72
C ASP A 54 -8.23 -0.20 1.48
N PHE A 55 -8.06 -1.48 1.25
CA PHE A 55 -7.40 -1.99 0.06
C PHE A 55 -8.26 -3.06 -0.60
N GLU A 56 -8.08 -3.21 -1.90
CA GLU A 56 -8.61 -4.33 -2.68
C GLU A 56 -7.47 -4.93 -3.49
N LEU A 57 -7.09 -6.17 -3.17
CA LEU A 57 -6.01 -6.90 -3.84
C LEU A 57 -6.48 -8.28 -4.28
N LYS A 58 -5.91 -8.76 -5.38
CA LYS A 58 -6.09 -10.15 -5.79
C LYS A 58 -5.07 -11.05 -5.11
N GLY A 59 -5.51 -12.21 -4.67
CA GLY A 59 -4.65 -13.28 -4.20
C GLY A 59 -4.09 -14.13 -5.35
N VAL A 60 -3.04 -14.89 -5.05
CA VAL A 60 -2.52 -15.93 -5.97
C VAL A 60 -3.56 -17.01 -6.27
N ASP A 61 -4.55 -17.17 -5.42
CA ASP A 61 -5.72 -18.07 -5.58
C ASP A 61 -6.82 -17.49 -6.49
N GLY A 62 -6.61 -16.29 -7.02
CA GLY A 62 -7.56 -15.56 -7.87
C GLY A 62 -8.70 -14.86 -7.15
N LYS A 63 -8.83 -15.03 -5.83
CA LYS A 63 -9.84 -14.32 -5.03
C LYS A 63 -9.48 -12.85 -4.85
N THR A 64 -10.49 -12.04 -4.58
CA THR A 64 -10.32 -10.64 -4.20
C THR A 64 -10.43 -10.52 -2.69
N TYR A 65 -9.50 -9.79 -2.10
CA TYR A 65 -9.40 -9.53 -0.66
C TYR A 65 -9.52 -8.03 -0.41
N ARG A 66 -10.44 -7.64 0.46
CA ARG A 66 -10.63 -6.25 0.92
C ARG A 66 -10.44 -6.19 2.43
N LEU A 67 -9.79 -5.16 2.93
CA LEU A 67 -9.67 -5.00 4.38
C LEU A 67 -11.06 -4.86 5.03
N SER A 68 -11.97 -4.16 4.37
CA SER A 68 -13.35 -3.96 4.83
C SER A 68 -14.16 -5.26 5.04
N ASP A 69 -13.78 -6.35 4.37
CA ASP A 69 -14.41 -7.67 4.55
C ASP A 69 -14.09 -8.29 5.92
N TYR A 70 -13.11 -7.76 6.63
CA TYR A 70 -12.64 -8.24 7.94
C TYR A 70 -13.03 -7.33 9.11
N LYS A 71 -13.97 -6.41 8.92
CA LYS A 71 -14.50 -5.60 10.01
C LYS A 71 -14.97 -6.47 11.17
N GLY A 72 -14.60 -6.08 12.40
CA GLY A 72 -14.88 -6.84 13.61
C GLY A 72 -13.89 -7.95 13.91
N LYS A 73 -12.88 -8.14 13.05
CA LYS A 73 -11.76 -9.07 13.27
C LYS A 73 -10.44 -8.30 13.35
N LYS A 74 -9.53 -8.79 14.14
CA LYS A 74 -8.14 -8.33 14.12
C LYS A 74 -7.46 -8.83 12.85
N VAL A 75 -6.62 -8.00 12.22
CA VAL A 75 -5.95 -8.39 10.98
C VAL A 75 -4.43 -8.34 11.19
N TYR A 76 -3.78 -9.48 10.93
CA TYR A 76 -2.34 -9.55 10.80
C TYR A 76 -1.97 -9.54 9.32
N LEU A 77 -1.15 -8.56 8.92
CA LEU A 77 -0.55 -8.48 7.58
C LEU A 77 0.94 -8.77 7.67
N LYS A 78 1.43 -9.71 6.85
CA LYS A 78 2.87 -9.99 6.71
C LYS A 78 3.32 -9.60 5.31
N PHE A 79 4.19 -8.60 5.21
CA PHE A 79 4.84 -8.20 3.96
C PHE A 79 6.14 -9.00 3.80
N TRP A 80 6.30 -9.64 2.64
CA TRP A 80 7.45 -10.51 2.37
C TRP A 80 7.81 -10.55 0.88
N ALA A 81 8.92 -11.21 0.54
CA ALA A 81 9.37 -11.39 -0.85
C ALA A 81 9.94 -12.79 -1.06
N SER A 82 9.90 -13.28 -2.31
CA SER A 82 10.39 -14.62 -2.68
C SER A 82 11.90 -14.80 -2.50
N TRP A 83 12.66 -13.72 -2.60
CA TRP A 83 14.10 -13.72 -2.40
C TRP A 83 14.54 -13.56 -0.93
N CYS A 84 13.61 -13.33 -0.02
CA CYS A 84 13.88 -13.09 1.40
C CYS A 84 13.95 -14.42 2.16
N SER A 85 15.15 -14.94 2.43
CA SER A 85 15.37 -16.25 3.06
C SER A 85 14.71 -16.40 4.43
N ILE A 86 14.78 -15.38 5.30
CA ILE A 86 14.13 -15.40 6.62
C ILE A 86 12.60 -15.34 6.49
N CYS A 87 12.08 -14.71 5.42
CA CYS A 87 10.66 -14.73 5.13
C CYS A 87 10.21 -16.14 4.78
N LEU A 88 10.93 -16.81 3.87
CA LEU A 88 10.62 -18.18 3.42
C LEU A 88 10.70 -19.17 4.57
N ALA A 89 11.72 -19.06 5.43
CA ALA A 89 11.88 -19.92 6.61
C ALA A 89 10.69 -19.82 7.58
N SER A 90 9.96 -18.72 7.60
CA SER A 90 8.82 -18.49 8.49
C SER A 90 7.44 -18.64 7.82
N LEU A 91 7.39 -19.02 6.54
CA LEU A 91 6.09 -19.27 5.88
C LEU A 91 5.37 -20.50 6.41
N PRO A 92 6.03 -21.62 6.77
CA PRO A 92 5.34 -22.77 7.39
C PRO A 92 4.55 -22.37 8.65
N ASP A 93 5.18 -21.62 9.56
CA ASP A 93 4.52 -21.12 10.78
C ASP A 93 3.35 -20.17 10.43
N THR A 94 3.51 -19.36 9.38
CA THR A 94 2.45 -18.45 8.94
C THR A 94 1.27 -19.22 8.31
N ASP A 95 1.53 -20.30 7.57
CA ASP A 95 0.49 -21.17 7.01
C ASP A 95 -0.28 -21.88 8.14
N GLU A 96 0.44 -22.36 9.17
CA GLU A 96 -0.17 -22.96 10.35
C GLU A 96 -1.03 -21.94 11.14
N LEU A 97 -0.52 -20.72 11.37
CA LEU A 97 -1.29 -19.64 11.99
C LEU A 97 -2.57 -19.35 11.23
N THR A 98 -2.52 -19.37 9.89
CA THR A 98 -3.71 -19.16 9.06
C THR A 98 -4.73 -20.28 9.22
N LYS A 99 -4.26 -21.53 9.30
CA LYS A 99 -5.11 -22.70 9.57
C LYS A 99 -5.78 -22.63 10.95
N GLU A 100 -5.08 -22.08 11.94
CA GLU A 100 -5.57 -21.91 13.31
C GLU A 100 -6.40 -20.61 13.49
N ALA A 101 -6.50 -19.76 12.44
CA ALA A 101 -7.26 -18.53 12.50
C ALA A 101 -8.70 -18.79 12.91
N SER A 102 -9.21 -17.91 13.79
CA SER A 102 -10.53 -18.00 14.38
C SER A 102 -11.46 -16.89 13.88
N ASP A 103 -12.65 -16.80 14.47
CA ASP A 103 -13.53 -15.67 14.21
C ASP A 103 -13.00 -14.34 14.77
N ASP A 104 -12.00 -14.36 15.65
CA ASP A 104 -11.42 -13.16 16.29
C ASP A 104 -10.35 -12.48 15.44
N TYR A 105 -9.61 -13.24 14.62
CA TYR A 105 -8.52 -12.67 13.79
C TYR A 105 -8.36 -13.37 12.45
N VAL A 106 -7.71 -12.68 11.51
CA VAL A 106 -7.33 -13.18 10.18
C VAL A 106 -5.85 -12.94 9.91
N ILE A 107 -5.22 -13.89 9.21
CA ILE A 107 -3.83 -13.81 8.76
C ILE A 107 -3.83 -13.59 7.25
N LEU A 108 -3.20 -12.53 6.80
CA LEU A 108 -3.01 -12.22 5.38
C LEU A 108 -1.52 -11.98 5.11
N THR A 109 -1.06 -12.35 3.93
CA THR A 109 0.29 -12.03 3.50
C THR A 109 0.29 -11.24 2.21
N VAL A 110 1.26 -10.37 2.02
CA VAL A 110 1.36 -9.45 0.90
C VAL A 110 2.72 -9.56 0.24
N VAL A 111 2.71 -9.74 -1.06
CA VAL A 111 3.90 -9.64 -1.92
C VAL A 111 3.65 -8.54 -2.95
N SER A 112 4.69 -7.81 -3.30
CA SER A 112 4.59 -6.73 -4.29
C SER A 112 5.40 -7.08 -5.54
N PRO A 113 4.81 -7.79 -6.51
CA PRO A 113 5.49 -8.20 -7.73
C PRO A 113 6.06 -7.01 -8.50
N GLY A 114 7.29 -7.15 -9.00
CA GLY A 114 7.98 -6.08 -9.72
C GLY A 114 8.53 -4.96 -8.84
N GLN A 115 8.29 -5.00 -7.51
CA GLN A 115 8.77 -4.02 -6.56
C GLN A 115 9.93 -4.57 -5.71
N LYS A 116 10.86 -3.72 -5.32
CA LYS A 116 11.97 -4.07 -4.38
C LYS A 116 12.69 -5.39 -4.70
N GLY A 117 12.89 -5.69 -5.97
CA GLY A 117 13.58 -6.89 -6.42
C GLY A 117 12.72 -8.16 -6.47
N GLU A 118 11.41 -8.06 -6.22
CA GLU A 118 10.50 -9.18 -6.43
C GLU A 118 10.28 -9.43 -7.93
N GLN A 119 10.06 -10.69 -8.27
CA GLN A 119 9.75 -11.13 -9.64
C GLN A 119 8.49 -10.42 -10.18
N ALA A 120 8.37 -10.38 -11.50
CA ALA A 120 7.12 -9.99 -12.14
C ALA A 120 5.99 -10.95 -11.73
N GLU A 121 4.74 -10.48 -11.73
CA GLU A 121 3.59 -11.18 -11.15
C GLU A 121 3.43 -12.62 -11.67
N GLU A 122 3.52 -12.83 -12.99
CA GLU A 122 3.35 -14.17 -13.56
C GLU A 122 4.51 -15.12 -13.19
N ALA A 123 5.73 -14.60 -13.10
CA ALA A 123 6.88 -15.39 -12.66
C ALA A 123 6.76 -15.76 -11.18
N PHE A 124 6.32 -14.81 -10.34
CA PHE A 124 6.05 -15.05 -8.93
C PHE A 124 4.96 -16.12 -8.74
N LYS A 125 3.82 -15.99 -9.41
CA LYS A 125 2.72 -16.98 -9.36
C LYS A 125 3.20 -18.38 -9.71
N LYS A 126 3.95 -18.50 -10.81
CA LYS A 126 4.51 -19.80 -11.25
C LYS A 126 5.47 -20.37 -10.20
N TRP A 127 6.34 -19.57 -9.64
CA TRP A 127 7.26 -19.98 -8.57
C TRP A 127 6.48 -20.41 -7.32
N TYR A 128 5.50 -19.62 -6.88
CA TYR A 128 4.70 -19.89 -5.69
C TYR A 128 3.88 -21.18 -5.79
N GLN A 129 3.38 -21.50 -6.98
CA GLN A 129 2.67 -22.79 -7.25
C GLN A 129 3.53 -24.03 -6.95
N GLY A 130 4.85 -23.89 -6.97
CA GLY A 130 5.79 -24.95 -6.58
C GLY A 130 5.92 -25.14 -5.07
N LEU A 131 5.33 -24.26 -4.25
CA LEU A 131 5.31 -24.34 -2.79
C LEU A 131 4.03 -25.02 -2.31
N ASP A 132 4.14 -25.83 -1.26
CA ASP A 132 3.01 -26.63 -0.76
C ASP A 132 2.30 -25.97 0.43
N TYR A 133 1.91 -24.67 0.27
CA TYR A 133 1.11 -23.97 1.28
C TYR A 133 -0.38 -24.03 0.88
N LYS A 134 -1.21 -24.54 1.81
CA LYS A 134 -2.64 -24.78 1.54
C LYS A 134 -3.55 -23.70 2.15
N ASN A 135 -3.10 -23.06 3.22
CA ASN A 135 -3.94 -22.15 3.99
C ASN A 135 -3.53 -20.68 3.82
N LEU A 136 -2.32 -20.43 3.31
CA LEU A 136 -1.69 -19.12 3.29
C LEU A 136 -2.30 -18.21 2.22
N PRO A 137 -3.06 -17.16 2.58
CA PRO A 137 -3.49 -16.14 1.62
C PRO A 137 -2.29 -15.29 1.22
N VAL A 138 -1.96 -15.24 -0.06
CA VAL A 138 -0.92 -14.37 -0.61
C VAL A 138 -1.56 -13.36 -1.54
N LEU A 139 -1.65 -12.12 -1.07
CA LEU A 139 -2.20 -10.99 -1.80
C LEU A 139 -1.10 -10.35 -2.64
N LEU A 140 -1.44 -9.91 -3.83
CA LEU A 140 -0.52 -9.31 -4.79
C LEU A 140 -0.74 -7.80 -4.85
N ASP A 141 0.29 -7.03 -4.52
CA ASP A 141 0.34 -5.56 -4.61
C ASP A 141 1.36 -5.13 -5.69
N PRO A 142 1.07 -5.31 -6.99
CA PRO A 142 2.00 -4.97 -8.06
C PRO A 142 2.28 -3.47 -8.15
N SER A 143 1.37 -2.65 -7.65
CA SER A 143 1.57 -1.20 -7.57
C SER A 143 2.57 -0.78 -6.50
N GLY A 144 2.78 -1.61 -5.47
CA GLY A 144 3.55 -1.27 -4.27
C GLY A 144 2.88 -0.22 -3.38
N GLN A 145 1.61 0.11 -3.64
CA GLN A 145 0.90 1.16 -2.88
C GLN A 145 0.63 0.72 -1.44
N LEU A 146 0.20 -0.53 -1.24
CA LEU A 146 -0.02 -1.04 0.11
C LEU A 146 1.30 -1.10 0.89
N LEU A 147 2.35 -1.61 0.26
CA LEU A 147 3.70 -1.64 0.81
C LEU A 147 4.17 -0.23 1.24
N ALA A 148 3.93 0.78 0.39
CA ALA A 148 4.26 2.18 0.69
C ALA A 148 3.41 2.74 1.83
N SER A 149 2.09 2.49 1.83
CA SER A 149 1.16 2.98 2.85
C SER A 149 1.53 2.50 4.25
N TYR A 150 2.00 1.27 4.40
CA TYR A 150 2.44 0.73 5.68
C TYR A 150 3.92 1.04 6.00
N GLY A 151 4.60 1.84 5.17
CA GLY A 151 5.99 2.24 5.39
C GLY A 151 6.98 1.08 5.36
N VAL A 152 6.71 0.04 4.60
CA VAL A 152 7.53 -1.17 4.51
C VAL A 152 8.85 -0.86 3.83
N ARG A 153 9.95 -0.92 4.58
CA ARG A 153 11.32 -0.64 4.10
C ARG A 153 12.18 -1.90 3.99
N SER A 154 11.86 -2.93 4.75
CA SER A 154 12.58 -4.20 4.81
C SER A 154 11.61 -5.38 4.90
N TYR A 155 12.09 -6.58 4.63
CA TYR A 155 11.32 -7.81 4.73
C TYR A 155 11.94 -8.77 5.77
N PRO A 156 11.09 -9.51 6.53
CA PRO A 156 9.66 -9.32 6.62
C PRO A 156 9.31 -8.05 7.41
N THR A 157 8.12 -7.49 7.16
CA THR A 157 7.50 -6.49 8.02
C THR A 157 6.08 -6.95 8.32
N GLN A 158 5.64 -6.78 9.56
CA GLN A 158 4.30 -7.13 10.00
C GLN A 158 3.52 -5.87 10.35
N ALA A 159 2.19 -5.91 10.11
CA ALA A 159 1.28 -4.91 10.62
C ALA A 159 0.12 -5.60 11.35
N PHE A 160 -0.29 -4.99 12.44
CA PHE A 160 -1.39 -5.43 13.28
C PHE A 160 -2.48 -4.36 13.23
N ILE A 161 -3.71 -4.77 12.93
CA ILE A 161 -4.88 -3.90 12.80
C ILE A 161 -5.94 -4.41 13.76
N ASP A 162 -6.60 -3.51 14.48
CA ASP A 162 -7.67 -3.85 15.42
C ASP A 162 -9.01 -4.11 14.72
N LYS A 163 -10.03 -4.44 15.51
CA LYS A 163 -11.38 -4.76 15.05
C LYS A 163 -12.10 -3.56 14.41
N GLU A 164 -11.69 -2.35 14.76
CA GLU A 164 -12.18 -1.09 14.21
C GLU A 164 -11.48 -0.69 12.91
N GLY A 165 -10.44 -1.45 12.50
CA GLY A 165 -9.63 -1.16 11.30
C GLY A 165 -8.55 -0.10 11.54
N LYS A 166 -8.09 0.09 12.78
CA LYS A 166 -7.00 1.01 13.13
C LYS A 166 -5.67 0.27 13.20
N LEU A 167 -4.61 0.92 12.75
CA LEU A 167 -3.25 0.38 12.86
C LEU A 167 -2.82 0.37 14.33
N VAL A 168 -2.61 -0.80 14.88
CA VAL A 168 -2.05 -0.96 16.23
C VAL A 168 -0.53 -0.83 16.19
N LYS A 169 0.12 -1.51 15.24
CA LYS A 169 1.59 -1.51 15.14
C LYS A 169 2.06 -1.97 13.77
N THR A 170 3.15 -1.38 13.30
CA THR A 170 3.99 -1.93 12.24
C THR A 170 5.33 -2.35 12.84
N GLN A 171 5.78 -3.58 12.58
CA GLN A 171 6.99 -4.17 13.15
C GLN A 171 7.87 -4.75 12.04
N PRO A 172 9.02 -4.12 11.71
CA PRO A 172 10.03 -4.71 10.84
C PRO A 172 10.75 -5.88 11.52
N GLY A 173 11.25 -6.82 10.72
CA GLY A 173 12.01 -7.97 11.16
C GLY A 173 11.14 -9.21 11.41
N PHE A 174 11.78 -10.32 11.73
CA PHE A 174 11.12 -11.60 12.02
C PHE A 174 10.36 -11.55 13.35
N MET A 175 9.22 -12.20 13.38
CA MET A 175 8.48 -12.53 14.61
C MET A 175 8.10 -14.01 14.56
N ASP A 176 8.32 -14.72 15.68
CA ASP A 176 7.86 -16.09 15.82
C ASP A 176 6.35 -16.19 16.06
N LYS A 177 5.82 -17.40 15.88
CA LYS A 177 4.39 -17.69 15.99
C LYS A 177 3.80 -17.26 17.32
N ASP A 178 4.48 -17.57 18.43
CA ASP A 178 3.98 -17.29 19.77
C ASP A 178 3.90 -15.78 20.03
N THR A 179 4.90 -15.03 19.58
CA THR A 179 4.92 -13.57 19.66
C THR A 179 3.78 -12.96 18.86
N ILE A 180 3.49 -13.46 17.64
CA ILE A 180 2.37 -13.00 16.82
C ILE A 180 1.04 -13.26 17.55
N LEU A 181 0.84 -14.46 18.09
CA LEU A 181 -0.37 -14.82 18.83
C LEU A 181 -0.56 -13.96 20.10
N GLN A 182 0.53 -13.71 20.84
CA GLN A 182 0.48 -12.79 21.99
C GLN A 182 0.09 -11.38 21.59
N MET A 183 0.67 -10.87 20.50
CA MET A 183 0.28 -9.55 19.97
C MET A 183 -1.19 -9.50 19.60
N LEU A 184 -1.72 -10.48 18.86
CA LEU A 184 -3.12 -10.56 18.49
C LEU A 184 -4.05 -10.66 19.72
N LYS A 185 -3.62 -11.36 20.77
CA LYS A 185 -4.37 -11.50 22.02
C LYS A 185 -4.49 -10.18 22.78
N ASN A 186 -3.45 -9.36 22.72
CA ASN A 186 -3.35 -8.09 23.47
C ASN A 186 -3.94 -6.89 22.72
N ILE A 187 -4.46 -7.09 21.51
CA ILE A 187 -5.22 -6.09 20.76
C ILE A 187 -6.66 -6.16 21.26
N ASP A 188 -7.21 -5.02 21.67
CA ASP A 188 -8.61 -4.86 22.08
C ASP A 188 -9.56 -4.86 20.86
#